data_0817af5feb4c4a7f8f73359e4a52839b
#
_entry.id   0817af5feb4c4a7f8f73359e4a52839b
#
_cell.length_a   1.000
_cell.length_b   1.000
_cell.length_c   1.000
_cell.angle_alpha   90.00
_cell.angle_beta   90.00
_cell.angle_gamma   90.00
#
_symmetry.space_group_name_H-M   'P 1'
#
loop_
_entity.id
_entity.type
_entity.pdbx_description
1 polymer ?
#
loop_
_entity_poly.entity_id
_entity_poly.type
_entity_poly.pdbx_seq_one_letter_code
_entity_poly.pdbx_strand_id
1 'polypeptide(L)'
;MARIKGIDIPSDKRIEVSLTYIYGIGRNLAKTICENAGVEPTKKAGELSVEELNKLRDEINKHLVEGDLRREVNMNIKTKMEINSYQGIRHKKKLPVRGQRTNRNAVTARGGKKKVVANKKK
;
A
#
# COMPACT_ATOMS: atom_id res chain seq x y z
N MET A 1 -4.39 1.01 -20.97
CA MET A 1 -4.57 1.04 -19.51
C MET A 1 -4.34 2.46 -18.99
N ALA A 2 -5.14 2.88 -18.02
CA ALA A 2 -4.96 4.18 -17.42
C ALA A 2 -3.77 4.15 -16.45
N ARG A 3 -3.04 5.26 -16.36
CA ARG A 3 -1.91 5.43 -15.43
C ARG A 3 -2.21 6.53 -14.42
N ILE A 4 -2.04 6.22 -13.16
CA ILE A 4 -2.20 7.17 -12.07
C ILE A 4 -0.99 7.02 -11.13
N LYS A 5 -0.30 8.11 -10.84
CA LYS A 5 0.90 8.09 -9.98
C LYS A 5 1.99 7.13 -10.49
N GLY A 6 2.09 6.97 -11.80
CA GLY A 6 3.04 6.06 -12.42
C GLY A 6 2.65 4.58 -12.37
N ILE A 7 1.47 4.28 -11.87
CA ILE A 7 0.98 2.90 -11.77
C ILE A 7 -0.08 2.66 -12.84
N ASP A 8 0.06 1.57 -13.58
CA ASP A 8 -0.93 1.16 -14.55
C ASP A 8 -2.09 0.45 -13.82
N ILE A 9 -3.29 0.94 -14.02
CA ILE A 9 -4.48 0.34 -13.41
C ILE A 9 -5.27 -0.43 -14.45
N PRO A 10 -5.91 -1.55 -14.07
CA PRO A 10 -6.70 -2.34 -15.02
C PRO A 10 -7.85 -1.52 -15.61
N SER A 11 -8.03 -1.61 -16.94
CA SER A 11 -9.11 -0.90 -17.62
C SER A 11 -10.41 -1.70 -17.71
N ASP A 12 -10.34 -3.01 -17.49
CA ASP A 12 -11.49 -3.90 -17.56
C ASP A 12 -12.25 -4.03 -16.24
N LYS A 13 -11.76 -3.42 -15.17
CA LYS A 13 -12.37 -3.47 -13.84
C LYS A 13 -13.05 -2.14 -13.52
N ARG A 14 -14.01 -2.19 -12.58
CA ARG A 14 -14.64 -0.96 -12.08
C ARG A 14 -13.58 -0.03 -11.52
N ILE A 15 -13.79 1.27 -11.66
CA ILE A 15 -12.81 2.25 -11.23
C ILE A 15 -12.51 2.14 -9.73
N GLU A 16 -13.50 1.86 -8.89
CA GLU A 16 -13.28 1.69 -7.46
C GLU A 16 -12.35 0.52 -7.15
N VAL A 17 -12.40 -0.55 -7.94
CA VAL A 17 -11.52 -1.71 -7.78
C VAL A 17 -10.15 -1.42 -8.37
N SER A 18 -10.10 -0.75 -9.52
CA SER A 18 -8.84 -0.41 -10.17
C SER A 18 -7.98 0.51 -9.32
N LEU A 19 -8.58 1.46 -8.61
CA LEU A 19 -7.84 2.36 -7.73
C LEU A 19 -7.17 1.63 -6.56
N THR A 20 -7.70 0.49 -6.13
CA THR A 20 -7.09 -0.28 -5.03
C THR A 20 -5.74 -0.89 -5.40
N TYR A 21 -5.38 -0.91 -6.68
CA TYR A 21 -4.07 -1.35 -7.13
C TYR A 21 -2.96 -0.37 -6.78
N ILE A 22 -3.33 0.85 -6.40
CA ILE A 22 -2.36 1.86 -5.96
C ILE A 22 -2.08 1.65 -4.47
N TYR A 23 -0.82 1.61 -4.10
CA TYR A 23 -0.42 1.45 -2.70
C TYR A 23 -0.94 2.61 -1.86
N GLY A 24 -1.65 2.29 -0.80
CA GLY A 24 -2.25 3.29 0.09
C GLY A 24 -3.74 3.55 -0.16
N ILE A 25 -4.31 2.99 -1.23
CA ILE A 25 -5.73 3.14 -1.52
C ILE A 25 -6.43 1.80 -1.32
N GLY A 26 -7.32 1.74 -0.34
CA GLY A 26 -8.20 0.61 -0.10
C GLY A 26 -9.58 0.84 -0.69
N ARG A 27 -10.50 -0.10 -0.48
CA ARG A 27 -11.87 -0.01 -1.00
C ARG A 27 -12.60 1.26 -0.57
N ASN A 28 -12.56 1.57 0.71
CA ASN A 28 -13.29 2.71 1.25
C ASN A 28 -12.73 4.03 0.72
N LEU A 29 -11.41 4.16 0.67
CA LEU A 29 -10.76 5.34 0.15
C LEU A 29 -11.04 5.50 -1.34
N ALA A 30 -11.04 4.40 -2.10
CA ALA A 30 -11.37 4.43 -3.51
C ALA A 30 -12.78 4.95 -3.76
N LYS A 31 -13.76 4.52 -2.96
CA LYS A 31 -15.13 5.03 -3.04
C LYS A 31 -15.20 6.51 -2.72
N THR A 32 -14.52 6.94 -1.68
CA THR A 32 -14.48 8.35 -1.28
C THR A 32 -13.86 9.21 -2.37
N ILE A 33 -12.78 8.76 -2.98
CA ILE A 33 -12.14 9.45 -4.10
C ILE A 33 -13.09 9.59 -5.28
N CYS A 34 -13.80 8.53 -5.63
CA CYS A 34 -14.77 8.57 -6.72
C CYS A 34 -15.91 9.55 -6.43
N GLU A 35 -16.43 9.56 -5.22
CA GLU A 35 -17.48 10.49 -4.81
C GLU A 35 -17.02 11.94 -4.89
N ASN A 36 -15.84 12.24 -4.37
CA ASN A 36 -15.29 13.60 -4.36
C ASN A 36 -14.97 14.09 -5.77
N ALA A 37 -14.55 13.18 -6.65
CA ALA A 37 -14.27 13.53 -8.05
C ALA A 37 -15.53 13.58 -8.91
N GLY A 38 -16.68 13.15 -8.39
CA GLY A 38 -17.93 13.11 -9.15
C GLY A 38 -17.96 12.01 -10.22
N VAL A 39 -17.18 10.97 -10.06
CA VAL A 39 -17.11 9.84 -11.00
C VAL A 39 -17.92 8.67 -10.44
N GLU A 40 -18.68 8.02 -11.29
CA GLU A 40 -19.45 6.85 -10.88
C GLU A 40 -18.52 5.68 -10.58
N PRO A 41 -18.57 5.12 -9.36
CA PRO A 41 -17.63 4.05 -8.98
C PRO A 41 -17.84 2.73 -9.70
N THR A 42 -19.04 2.49 -10.26
CA THR A 42 -19.34 1.26 -10.98
C THR A 42 -18.84 1.27 -12.42
N LYS A 43 -18.40 2.42 -12.92
CA LYS A 43 -17.92 2.57 -14.28
C LYS A 43 -16.55 1.91 -14.43
N LYS A 44 -16.32 1.25 -15.55
CA LYS A 44 -15.00 0.63 -15.81
C LYS A 44 -13.95 1.70 -16.05
N ALA A 45 -12.74 1.45 -15.62
CA ALA A 45 -11.64 2.42 -15.74
C ALA A 45 -11.37 2.79 -17.21
N GLY A 46 -11.48 1.84 -18.13
CA GLY A 46 -11.28 2.08 -19.56
C GLY A 46 -12.37 2.91 -20.23
N GLU A 47 -13.51 3.08 -19.59
CA GLU A 47 -14.64 3.86 -20.11
C GLU A 47 -14.62 5.31 -19.66
N LEU A 48 -13.67 5.68 -18.80
CA LEU A 48 -13.57 7.04 -18.27
C LEU A 48 -12.98 8.00 -19.32
N SER A 49 -13.52 9.22 -19.35
CA SER A 49 -12.96 10.28 -20.18
C SER A 49 -11.66 10.82 -19.55
N VAL A 50 -10.90 11.58 -20.36
CA VAL A 50 -9.67 12.22 -19.88
C VAL A 50 -9.99 13.18 -18.73
N GLU A 51 -11.11 13.91 -18.80
CA GLU A 51 -11.51 14.83 -17.74
C GLU A 51 -11.78 14.12 -16.43
N GLU A 52 -12.49 12.99 -16.49
CA GLU A 52 -12.78 12.18 -15.31
C GLU A 52 -11.49 11.62 -14.70
N LEU A 53 -10.56 11.15 -15.53
CA LEU A 53 -9.26 10.67 -15.06
C LEU A 53 -8.45 11.79 -14.39
N ASN A 54 -8.51 13.01 -14.94
CA ASN A 54 -7.82 14.15 -14.34
C ASN A 54 -8.40 14.52 -12.98
N LYS A 55 -9.72 14.48 -12.84
CA LYS A 55 -10.38 14.70 -11.55
C LYS A 55 -9.96 13.67 -10.52
N LEU A 56 -9.88 12.40 -10.93
CA LEU A 56 -9.42 11.34 -10.06
C LEU A 56 -7.96 11.55 -9.64
N ARG A 57 -7.10 11.94 -10.56
CA ARG A 57 -5.71 12.23 -10.25
C ARG A 57 -5.57 13.36 -9.24
N ASP A 58 -6.36 14.41 -9.39
CA ASP A 58 -6.34 15.54 -8.46
C ASP A 58 -6.77 15.12 -7.06
N GLU A 59 -7.81 14.29 -6.95
CA GLU A 59 -8.24 13.76 -5.66
C GLU A 59 -7.19 12.86 -5.03
N ILE A 60 -6.56 11.99 -5.82
CA ILE A 60 -5.52 11.09 -5.33
C ILE A 60 -4.31 11.87 -4.83
N ASN A 61 -3.97 12.98 -5.49
CA ASN A 61 -2.84 13.82 -5.08
C ASN A 61 -3.03 14.45 -3.69
N LYS A 62 -4.26 14.51 -3.19
CA LYS A 62 -4.53 15.00 -1.83
C LYS A 62 -4.20 13.97 -0.75
N HIS A 63 -3.95 12.73 -1.12
CA HIS A 63 -3.67 11.65 -0.20
C HIS A 63 -2.23 11.17 -0.32
N LEU A 64 -1.71 10.63 0.78
CA LEU A 64 -0.39 10.00 0.75
C LEU A 64 -0.52 8.59 0.17
N VAL A 65 0.03 8.39 -1.02
CA VAL A 65 -0.02 7.10 -1.72
C VAL A 65 1.34 6.78 -2.33
N GLU A 66 1.55 5.51 -2.66
CA GLU A 66 2.77 5.00 -3.32
C GLU A 66 4.05 5.48 -2.65
N GLY A 67 4.96 6.09 -3.40
CA GLY A 67 6.26 6.50 -2.89
C GLY A 67 6.20 7.43 -1.68
N ASP A 68 5.25 8.36 -1.66
CA ASP A 68 5.10 9.29 -0.55
C ASP A 68 4.68 8.56 0.74
N LEU A 69 3.74 7.63 0.62
CA LEU A 69 3.31 6.82 1.76
C LEU A 69 4.44 5.92 2.26
N ARG A 70 5.15 5.27 1.36
CA ARG A 70 6.28 4.42 1.72
C ARG A 70 7.36 5.20 2.45
N ARG A 71 7.63 6.41 1.98
CA ARG A 71 8.60 7.31 2.61
C ARG A 71 8.18 7.66 4.03
N GLU A 72 6.90 8.00 4.22
CA GLU A 72 6.38 8.34 5.54
C GLU A 72 6.44 7.16 6.50
N VAL A 73 6.06 5.96 6.06
CA VAL A 73 6.16 4.75 6.88
C VAL A 73 7.60 4.52 7.33
N ASN A 74 8.56 4.64 6.42
CA ASN A 74 9.97 4.46 6.74
C ASN A 74 10.47 5.52 7.70
N MET A 75 10.05 6.78 7.55
CA MET A 75 10.39 7.86 8.46
C MET A 75 9.83 7.61 9.86
N ASN A 76 8.60 7.12 9.96
CA ASN A 76 7.99 6.82 11.25
C ASN A 76 8.74 5.71 11.98
N ILE A 77 9.16 4.67 11.27
CA ILE A 77 9.96 3.60 11.83
C ILE A 77 11.32 4.15 12.29
N LYS A 78 11.95 4.96 11.44
CA LYS A 78 13.25 5.58 11.78
C LYS A 78 13.16 6.44 13.03
N THR A 79 12.07 7.21 13.17
CA THR A 79 11.83 8.02 14.37
C THR A 79 11.79 7.17 15.62
N LYS A 80 11.07 6.05 15.57
CA LYS A 80 11.03 5.12 16.70
C LYS A 80 12.40 4.55 17.06
N MET A 81 13.23 4.28 16.05
CA MET A 81 14.59 3.81 16.27
C MET A 81 15.47 4.88 16.92
N GLU A 82 15.33 6.13 16.46
CA GLU A 82 16.15 7.25 16.96
C GLU A 82 15.85 7.58 18.42
N ILE A 83 14.61 7.47 18.85
CA ILE A 83 14.25 7.74 20.25
C ILE A 83 14.54 6.55 21.19
N ASN A 84 15.08 5.47 20.65
CA ASN A 84 15.43 4.25 21.39
C ASN A 84 14.27 3.64 22.17
N SER A 85 13.04 3.73 21.61
CA SER A 85 11.89 3.07 22.19
C SER A 85 12.03 1.54 22.06
N TYR A 86 11.28 0.80 22.89
CA TYR A 86 11.25 -0.65 22.76
C TYR A 86 10.88 -1.08 21.34
N GLN A 87 9.86 -0.45 20.77
CA GLN A 87 9.44 -0.74 19.41
C GLN A 87 10.55 -0.46 18.39
N GLY A 88 11.29 0.65 18.57
CA GLY A 88 12.40 1.00 17.71
C GLY A 88 13.55 -0.01 17.80
N ILE A 89 13.86 -0.49 18.99
CA ILE A 89 14.87 -1.54 19.17
C ILE A 89 14.46 -2.83 18.45
N ARG A 90 13.18 -3.20 18.54
CA ARG A 90 12.68 -4.38 17.83
C ARG A 90 12.79 -4.19 16.31
N HIS A 91 12.49 -3.00 15.79
CA HIS A 91 12.68 -2.72 14.36
C HIS A 91 14.14 -2.81 13.93
N LYS A 92 15.07 -2.28 14.71
CA LYS A 92 16.51 -2.40 14.41
C LYS A 92 16.96 -3.84 14.29
N LYS A 93 16.43 -4.70 15.15
CA LYS A 93 16.76 -6.12 15.17
C LYS A 93 15.90 -6.94 14.19
N LYS A 94 14.97 -6.30 13.48
CA LYS A 94 14.03 -6.95 12.58
C LYS A 94 13.21 -8.02 13.29
N LEU A 95 12.73 -7.70 14.47
CA LEU A 95 11.93 -8.59 15.30
C LEU A 95 10.50 -8.04 15.42
N PRO A 96 9.50 -8.90 15.69
CA PRO A 96 8.13 -8.42 15.91
C PRO A 96 8.05 -7.43 17.04
N VAL A 97 7.24 -6.35 16.87
CA VAL A 97 7.17 -5.23 17.81
C VAL A 97 6.01 -5.35 18.80
N ARG A 98 5.07 -6.25 18.55
CA ARG A 98 3.84 -6.38 19.35
C ARG A 98 3.79 -7.63 20.21
N GLY A 99 4.96 -8.14 20.64
CA GLY A 99 5.00 -9.28 21.54
C GLY A 99 4.76 -10.64 20.92
N GLN A 100 4.81 -10.74 19.60
CA GLN A 100 4.64 -12.03 18.93
C GLN A 100 5.80 -12.96 19.21
N ARG A 101 5.55 -14.24 19.03
CA ARG A 101 6.58 -15.27 19.18
C ARG A 101 7.65 -15.12 18.11
N THR A 102 8.89 -15.30 18.50
CA THR A 102 10.04 -15.20 17.58
C THR A 102 10.57 -16.55 17.11
N ASN A 103 10.23 -17.61 17.79
CA ASN A 103 10.72 -18.95 17.46
C ASN A 103 9.83 -19.70 16.46
N ARG A 104 8.85 -19.02 15.87
CA ARG A 104 7.91 -19.61 14.91
C ARG A 104 7.86 -18.74 13.64
N ASN A 105 6.69 -18.24 13.31
CA ASN A 105 6.41 -17.57 12.04
C ASN A 105 6.62 -16.05 12.12
N ALA A 106 7.87 -15.61 12.24
CA ALA A 106 8.19 -14.19 12.24
C ALA A 106 8.97 -13.76 10.99
N VAL A 107 8.73 -14.43 9.88
CA VAL A 107 9.49 -14.23 8.63
C VAL A 107 9.31 -12.82 8.08
N THR A 108 8.09 -12.29 8.08
CA THR A 108 7.79 -10.96 7.56
C THR A 108 8.52 -9.88 8.35
N ALA A 109 8.52 -9.98 9.68
CA ALA A 109 9.22 -9.02 10.53
C ALA A 109 10.74 -9.08 10.33
N ARG A 110 11.28 -10.24 10.02
CA ARG A 110 12.70 -10.40 9.72
C ARG A 110 13.07 -9.89 8.34
N GLY A 111 12.09 -9.46 7.55
CA GLY A 111 12.33 -8.87 6.25
C GLY A 111 12.67 -9.87 5.16
N GLY A 112 12.42 -11.15 5.37
CA GLY A 112 12.76 -12.19 4.44
C GLY A 112 11.57 -12.99 3.95
N LYS A 113 11.77 -13.71 2.86
CA LYS A 113 10.84 -14.73 2.42
C LYS A 113 11.14 -16.01 3.19
N LYS A 114 10.09 -16.78 3.46
CA LYS A 114 10.27 -18.10 4.07
C LYS A 114 11.15 -18.93 3.15
N LYS A 115 12.28 -19.41 3.68
CA LYS A 115 13.16 -20.26 2.89
C LYS A 115 12.54 -21.64 2.68
N VAL A 116 12.47 -22.04 1.42
CA VAL A 116 12.12 -23.41 1.07
C VAL A 116 13.41 -24.23 1.12
N VAL A 117 13.47 -25.17 2.03
CA VAL A 117 14.62 -26.06 2.10
C VAL A 117 14.39 -27.19 1.09
N ALA A 118 15.11 -27.10 -0.04
CA ALA A 118 14.90 -28.01 -1.15
C ALA A 118 15.10 -29.48 -0.77
N ASN A 119 16.04 -29.76 0.12
CA ASN A 119 16.37 -31.11 0.56
C ASN A 119 15.95 -31.36 2.00
N LYS A 120 14.86 -30.75 2.41
CA LYS A 120 14.36 -30.96 3.76
C LYS A 120 13.91 -32.39 3.93
N LYS A 121 14.65 -33.12 4.71
CA LYS A 121 14.31 -34.48 5.09
C LYS A 121 13.80 -34.49 6.51
N LYS A 122 12.89 -35.36 6.72
CA LYS A 122 12.29 -35.51 8.05
C LYS A 122 12.60 -36.87 8.59
#